data_70e2d633ba6206aff4025fa1859996f0
#
_entry.id   70e2d633ba6206aff4025fa1859996f0
#
_cell.length_a   1.000
_cell.length_b   1.000
_cell.length_c   1.000
_cell.angle_alpha   90.00
_cell.angle_beta   90.00
_cell.angle_gamma   90.00
#
_symmetry.space_group_name_H-M   'P 1'
#
loop_
_entity.id
_entity.type
_entity.pdbx_description
1 polymer ?
#
loop_
_entity_poly.entity_id
_entity_poly.type
_entity_poly.pdbx_seq_one_letter_code
_entity_poly.pdbx_strand_id
1 'polypeptide(L)' 'MELPKFITFLKNKIDREIDSIKDAFEQGRIPKENYDISVGELKGLRTAKDLLLESAKNISDDNDKI' A
#
# COMPACT_ATOMS: atom_id res chain seq x y z
N MET A 1 -20.46 5.10 4.17
CA MET A 1 -20.40 3.64 4.07
C MET A 1 -19.03 3.13 4.52
N GLU A 2 -19.04 2.11 5.36
CA GLU A 2 -17.80 1.54 5.86
C GLU A 2 -17.13 0.68 4.80
N LEU A 3 -15.80 0.71 4.78
CA LEU A 3 -15.03 -0.18 3.91
C LEU A 3 -15.15 -1.61 4.43
N PRO A 4 -15.22 -2.60 3.53
CA PRO A 4 -15.17 -4.00 3.95
C PRO A 4 -13.91 -4.28 4.77
N LYS A 5 -14.05 -5.16 5.75
CA LYS A 5 -12.95 -5.48 6.67
C LYS A 5 -11.71 -6.00 5.94
N PHE A 6 -11.89 -6.78 4.88
CA PHE A 6 -10.73 -7.32 4.18
C PHE A 6 -9.94 -6.22 3.44
N ILE A 7 -10.63 -5.16 2.96
CA ILE A 7 -9.95 -4.03 2.33
C ILE A 7 -9.09 -3.28 3.36
N THR A 8 -9.65 -3.04 4.53
CA THR A 8 -8.91 -2.43 5.63
C THR A 8 -7.71 -3.30 6.04
N PHE A 9 -7.91 -4.60 6.11
CA PHE A 9 -6.86 -5.54 6.44
C PHE A 9 -5.72 -5.50 5.40
N LEU A 10 -6.06 -5.51 4.11
CA LEU A 10 -5.08 -5.42 3.04
C LEU A 10 -4.33 -4.09 3.06
N LYS A 11 -5.05 -3.00 3.26
CA LYS A 11 -4.43 -1.67 3.37
C LYS A 11 -3.41 -1.65 4.50
N ASN A 12 -3.77 -2.19 5.66
CA ASN A 12 -2.87 -2.22 6.81
C ASN A 12 -1.64 -3.08 6.55
N LYS A 13 -1.79 -4.19 5.85
CA LYS A 13 -0.66 -5.03 5.46
C LYS A 13 0.28 -4.29 4.51
N ILE A 14 -0.27 -3.60 3.54
CA ILE A 14 0.52 -2.81 2.59
C ILE A 14 1.28 -1.70 3.34
N ASP A 15 0.60 -1.00 4.26
CA ASP A 15 1.23 0.04 5.06
C ASP A 15 2.41 -0.52 5.89
N ARG A 16 2.26 -1.72 6.45
CA ARG A 16 3.33 -2.37 7.21
C ARG A 16 4.53 -2.69 6.32
N GLU A 17 4.28 -3.17 5.11
CA GLU A 17 5.36 -3.46 4.16
C GLU A 17 6.09 -2.18 3.75
N ILE A 18 5.35 -1.10 3.50
CA ILE A 18 5.94 0.20 3.19
C ILE A 18 6.83 0.65 4.34
N ASP A 19 6.32 0.59 5.57
CA ASP A 19 7.07 1.01 6.76
C ASP A 19 8.31 0.15 6.96
N SER A 20 8.21 -1.16 6.71
CA SER A 20 9.34 -2.07 6.84
C SER A 20 10.47 -1.70 5.87
N ILE A 21 10.14 -1.38 4.63
CA ILE A 21 11.14 -0.98 3.64
C ILE A 21 11.75 0.37 4.01
N LYS A 22 10.93 1.32 4.44
CA LYS A 22 11.42 2.64 4.86
C LYS A 22 12.36 2.52 6.06
N ASP A 23 11.99 1.70 7.03
CA ASP A 23 12.84 1.46 8.21
C ASP A 23 14.18 0.84 7.80
N ALA A 24 14.16 -0.10 6.86
CA ALA A 24 15.38 -0.73 6.38
C ALA A 24 16.31 0.30 5.71
N PHE A 25 15.75 1.24 4.95
CA PHE A 25 16.52 2.34 4.39
C PHE A 25 17.13 3.22 5.48
N GLU A 26 16.31 3.64 6.44
CA GLU A 26 16.75 4.52 7.53
C GLU A 26 17.86 3.89 8.37
N GLN A 27 17.79 2.58 8.56
CA GLN A 27 18.77 1.85 9.37
C GLN A 27 19.98 1.36 8.57
N GLY A 28 20.01 1.66 7.26
CA GLY A 28 21.12 1.27 6.41
C GLY A 28 21.24 -0.23 6.19
N ARG A 29 20.12 -0.98 6.33
CA ARG A 29 20.12 -2.43 6.16
C ARG A 29 20.02 -2.89 4.71
N ILE A 30 19.70 -1.99 3.80
CA ILE A 30 19.55 -2.34 2.38
C ILE A 30 20.89 -2.11 1.69
N PRO A 31 21.49 -3.16 1.09
CA PRO A 31 22.71 -2.99 0.31
C PRO A 31 22.51 -1.96 -0.80
N LYS A 32 23.54 -1.18 -1.06
CA LYS A 32 23.48 -0.09 -2.04
C LYS A 32 23.07 -0.60 -3.43
N GLU A 33 23.53 -1.77 -3.82
CA GLU A 33 23.17 -2.38 -5.11
C GLU A 33 21.71 -2.77 -5.20
N ASN A 34 21.02 -2.85 -4.09
CA ASN A 34 19.59 -3.19 -4.05
C ASN A 34 18.67 -1.98 -3.89
N TYR A 35 19.22 -0.77 -3.86
CA TYR A 35 18.40 0.44 -3.65
C TYR A 35 17.33 0.59 -4.73
N ASP A 36 17.69 0.39 -6.00
CA ASP A 36 16.74 0.55 -7.10
C ASP A 36 15.59 -0.45 -7.00
N ILE A 37 15.91 -1.69 -6.63
CA ILE A 37 14.90 -2.74 -6.44
C ILE A 37 13.96 -2.36 -5.31
N SER A 38 14.50 -1.92 -4.18
CA SER A 38 13.72 -1.56 -3.00
C SER A 38 12.86 -0.32 -3.26
N VAL A 39 13.38 0.66 -3.99
CA VAL A 39 12.60 1.84 -4.39
C VAL A 39 11.45 1.41 -5.30
N GLY A 40 11.70 0.48 -6.24
CA GLY A 40 10.66 -0.06 -7.11
C GLY A 40 9.58 -0.78 -6.33
N GLU A 41 9.96 -1.59 -5.34
CA GLU A 41 9.00 -2.26 -4.46
C GLU A 41 8.15 -1.25 -3.68
N LEU A 42 8.77 -0.21 -3.16
CA LEU A 42 8.07 0.83 -2.42
C LEU A 42 7.06 1.56 -3.31
N LYS A 43 7.46 1.90 -4.53
CA LYS A 43 6.55 2.53 -5.50
C LYS A 43 5.40 1.59 -5.87
N GLY A 44 5.68 0.31 -6.07
CA GLY A 44 4.67 -0.69 -6.37
C GLY A 44 3.65 -0.83 -5.26
N LEU A 45 4.11 -0.87 -4.01
CA LEU A 45 3.24 -0.95 -2.85
C LEU A 45 2.36 0.29 -2.70
N ARG A 46 2.91 1.47 -2.94
CA ARG A 46 2.12 2.71 -2.90
C ARG A 46 1.07 2.74 -4.00
N THR A 47 1.43 2.30 -5.20
CA THR A 47 0.48 2.20 -6.31
C THR A 47 -0.64 1.21 -5.98
N ALA A 48 -0.28 0.05 -5.42
CA ALA A 48 -1.27 -0.95 -5.03
C ALA A 48 -2.21 -0.41 -3.96
N LYS A 49 -1.69 0.33 -2.99
CA LYS A 49 -2.51 0.97 -1.96
C LYS A 49 -3.48 1.96 -2.56
N ASP A 50 -3.00 2.81 -3.46
CA ASP A 50 -3.84 3.82 -4.11
C ASP A 50 -4.96 3.17 -4.93
N LEU A 51 -4.63 2.11 -5.68
CA LEU A 51 -5.61 1.35 -6.46
C LEU A 51 -6.65 0.69 -5.56
N LEU A 52 -6.21 0.14 -4.44
CA LEU A 52 -7.10 -0.49 -3.47
C LEU A 52 -8.10 0.52 -2.91
N LEU A 53 -7.62 1.69 -2.50
CA LEU A 53 -8.47 2.74 -1.92
C LEU A 53 -9.41 3.32 -2.96
N GLU A 54 -8.93 3.52 -4.19
CA GLU A 54 -9.76 4.00 -5.29
C GLU A 54 -10.87 3.00 -5.61
N SER A 55 -10.54 1.71 -5.67
CA SER A 55 -11.52 0.66 -5.93
C SER A 55 -12.58 0.60 -4.83
N ALA A 56 -12.17 0.72 -3.58
CA ALA A 56 -13.10 0.74 -2.45
C ALA A 56 -14.04 1.93 -2.53
N LYS A 57 -13.52 3.10 -2.90
CA LYS A 57 -14.33 4.31 -3.07
C LYS A 57 -15.35 4.13 -4.19
N ASN A 58 -14.93 3.57 -5.32
CA ASN A 58 -15.82 3.34 -6.45
C ASN A 58 -16.95 2.38 -6.10
N ILE A 59 -16.67 1.33 -5.35
CA ILE A 59 -17.67 0.39 -4.87
C ILE A 59 -18.67 1.10 -3.96
N SER A 60 -18.20 1.94 -3.04
CA SER A 60 -19.06 2.71 -2.14
C SER A 60 -19.93 3.69 -2.92
N ASP A 61 -19.37 4.39 -3.89
CA ASP A 61 -20.10 5.34 -4.72
C ASP A 61 -21.18 4.63 -5.54
N ASP A 62 -20.88 3.46 -6.11
CA ASP A 62 -21.85 2.66 -6.84
C ASP A 62 -23.00 2.21 -5.94
N ASN A 63 -22.72 1.81 -4.73
CA ASN A 63 -23.74 1.43 -3.75
C ASN A 63 -24.62 2.60 -3.36
N ASP A 64 -24.04 3.79 -3.26
CA ASP A 64 -24.78 4.99 -2.90
C ASP A 64 -25.75 5.43 -4.02
N LYS A 65 -25.50 5.02 -5.24
CA LYS A 65 -26.38 5.34 -6.38
C LYS A 65 -27.62 4.44 -6.45
N ILE A 66 -27.64 3.37 -5.75
CA ILE A 66 -28.76 2.45 -5.72
C ILE A 66 -29.80 2.95 -4.72
#